data_5cf036d3449e5421669bc301f908d026
#
_entry.id   5cf036d3449e5421669bc301f908d026
#
_cell.length_a   1.000
_cell.length_b   1.000
_cell.length_c   1.000
_cell.angle_alpha   90.00
_cell.angle_beta   90.00
_cell.angle_gamma   90.00
#
_symmetry.space_group_name_H-M   'P 1'
#
loop_
_entity.id
_entity.type
_entity.pdbx_description
1 polymer ?
#
loop_
_entity_poly.entity_id
_entity_poly.type
_entity_poly.pdbx_seq_one_letter_code
_entity_poly.pdbx_strand_id
1 'polypeptide(L)'
;MESVTETSADRIFSTPNAPASASPHALPSILQSIPWDAQTRELIVRPLPFAVNCEEAYPLLTGGAEYSFWLDSAREESPMSVASYVGVVPPQLSPLRVDSARAAAESGGEDPFAQLEAALARAPRVHPDTAAATGLPAGLRGGYVGYFGYEARAAMGMEHGHPVPGYLPAHEAPTPDSLWLPAVRYLVHEHARPGAAARSWLVGDESWCEAAERLLSTVLAPALSAVGESASDNAPVNTPELTEPLLFPAPAAEAYMDAVRTSQREIYEGNSYEVCLTAQTRTDRRHQLMHRRIAL
;
A
#
# COMPACT_ATOMS: atom_id res chain seq x y z
N MET A 1 42.49 -32.84 -11.05
CA MET A 1 42.75 -32.38 -9.69
C MET A 1 43.16 -30.92 -9.78
N GLU A 2 42.19 -30.03 -9.89
CA GLU A 2 42.42 -28.60 -9.84
C GLU A 2 41.32 -28.03 -8.95
N SER A 3 41.73 -27.45 -7.84
CA SER A 3 40.88 -26.81 -6.84
C SER A 3 40.33 -25.49 -7.36
N VAL A 4 39.02 -25.39 -7.48
CA VAL A 4 38.34 -24.12 -7.69
C VAL A 4 38.31 -23.38 -6.37
N THR A 5 39.02 -22.26 -6.30
CA THR A 5 39.02 -21.31 -5.21
C THR A 5 37.68 -20.56 -5.20
N GLU A 6 36.86 -20.79 -4.18
CA GLU A 6 35.71 -19.98 -3.84
C GLU A 6 36.13 -18.54 -3.56
N THR A 7 35.62 -17.63 -4.37
CA THR A 7 35.83 -16.19 -4.21
C THR A 7 34.91 -15.63 -3.12
N SER A 8 35.53 -14.88 -2.24
CA SER A 8 35.06 -14.26 -0.98
C SER A 8 33.93 -13.20 -1.12
N ALA A 9 32.90 -13.46 -1.92
CA ALA A 9 31.78 -12.54 -2.10
C ALA A 9 30.51 -12.86 -1.28
N ASP A 10 30.46 -14.05 -0.64
CA ASP A 10 29.23 -14.56 -0.01
C ASP A 10 29.08 -14.29 1.51
N ARG A 11 29.89 -13.40 2.07
CA ARG A 11 29.88 -13.13 3.54
C ARG A 11 29.33 -11.80 3.99
N ILE A 12 28.55 -11.08 3.18
CA ILE A 12 28.05 -9.73 3.56
C ILE A 12 26.55 -9.68 3.91
N PHE A 13 25.81 -10.77 3.84
CA PHE A 13 24.34 -10.75 4.01
C PHE A 13 23.84 -11.57 5.21
N SER A 14 24.46 -11.41 6.37
CA SER A 14 23.88 -11.91 7.63
C SER A 14 23.92 -10.79 8.67
N THR A 15 23.00 -9.85 8.58
CA THR A 15 22.65 -9.00 9.72
C THR A 15 21.26 -9.43 10.23
N PRO A 16 21.14 -9.73 11.53
CA PRO A 16 19.84 -10.09 12.11
C PRO A 16 18.89 -8.92 12.00
N ASN A 17 17.62 -9.21 11.74
CA ASN A 17 16.49 -8.30 11.77
C ASN A 17 16.54 -7.42 13.04
N ALA A 18 17.05 -6.21 12.93
CA ALA A 18 16.84 -5.21 13.95
C ALA A 18 15.36 -4.79 13.86
N PRO A 19 14.62 -4.71 14.98
CA PRO A 19 13.27 -4.21 14.97
C PRO A 19 13.30 -2.81 14.35
N ALA A 20 12.36 -2.54 13.44
CA ALA A 20 12.20 -1.25 12.81
C ALA A 20 12.13 -0.19 13.93
N SER A 21 13.14 0.66 14.03
CA SER A 21 13.18 1.75 15.02
C SER A 21 12.03 2.69 14.70
N ALA A 22 11.06 2.75 15.60
CA ALA A 22 9.96 3.70 15.56
C ALA A 22 10.54 5.11 15.39
N SER A 23 10.01 5.86 14.45
CA SER A 23 10.35 7.29 14.27
C SER A 23 10.06 8.05 15.56
N PRO A 24 10.99 8.84 16.10
CA PRO A 24 10.90 9.40 17.46
C PRO A 24 9.89 10.54 17.65
N HIS A 25 9.05 10.89 16.67
CA HIS A 25 8.23 12.12 16.73
C HIS A 25 6.75 12.00 16.37
N ALA A 26 6.21 10.82 16.11
CA ALA A 26 4.76 10.68 15.97
C ALA A 26 4.19 10.15 17.30
N LEU A 27 3.55 11.01 18.07
CA LEU A 27 2.70 10.57 19.19
C LEU A 27 1.66 9.60 18.58
N PRO A 28 1.45 8.42 19.21
CA PRO A 28 0.43 7.49 18.73
C PRO A 28 -0.90 8.22 18.67
N SER A 29 -1.59 8.16 17.53
CA SER A 29 -2.93 8.70 17.43
C SER A 29 -3.80 8.02 18.47
N ILE A 30 -4.57 8.80 19.22
CA ILE A 30 -5.56 8.27 20.18
C ILE A 30 -6.49 7.25 19.53
N LEU A 31 -6.65 7.32 18.22
CA LEU A 31 -7.46 6.41 17.42
C LEU A 31 -6.96 4.96 17.47
N GLN A 32 -5.64 4.75 17.69
CA GLN A 32 -5.06 3.40 17.79
C GLN A 32 -5.39 2.73 19.14
N SER A 33 -5.78 3.47 20.14
CA SER A 33 -6.22 2.93 21.43
C SER A 33 -7.69 2.46 21.43
N ILE A 34 -8.46 2.80 20.41
CA ILE A 34 -9.87 2.39 20.28
C ILE A 34 -9.93 0.92 19.92
N PRO A 35 -10.48 0.05 20.78
CA PRO A 35 -10.53 -1.38 20.53
C PRO A 35 -11.41 -1.70 19.32
N TRP A 36 -11.06 -2.74 18.59
CA TRP A 36 -11.88 -3.32 17.54
C TRP A 36 -12.76 -4.42 18.14
N ASP A 37 -14.06 -4.36 17.88
CA ASP A 37 -14.97 -5.45 18.23
C ASP A 37 -14.95 -6.54 17.15
N ALA A 38 -14.43 -7.71 17.51
CA ALA A 38 -14.36 -8.88 16.63
C ALA A 38 -15.74 -9.40 16.19
N GLN A 39 -16.81 -8.99 16.84
CA GLN A 39 -18.19 -9.34 16.43
C GLN A 39 -18.76 -8.43 15.36
N THR A 40 -18.09 -7.33 15.03
CA THR A 40 -18.51 -6.41 13.97
C THR A 40 -18.66 -7.16 12.64
N ARG A 41 -19.83 -7.08 12.03
CA ARG A 41 -20.14 -7.68 10.71
C ARG A 41 -20.48 -6.64 9.68
N GLU A 42 -20.94 -5.47 10.12
CA GLU A 42 -21.32 -4.35 9.28
C GLU A 42 -20.56 -3.11 9.69
N LEU A 43 -20.04 -2.39 8.69
CA LEU A 43 -19.35 -1.12 8.88
C LEU A 43 -20.36 0.02 8.74
N ILE A 44 -20.30 0.99 9.63
CA ILE A 44 -21.06 2.23 9.49
C ILE A 44 -20.37 3.18 8.50
N VAL A 45 -21.16 4.11 7.97
CA VAL A 45 -20.70 5.20 7.10
C VAL A 45 -21.13 6.51 7.75
N ARG A 46 -20.17 7.37 8.04
CA ARG A 46 -20.38 8.69 8.63
C ARG A 46 -19.94 9.77 7.65
N PRO A 47 -20.87 10.48 6.99
CA PRO A 47 -20.55 11.65 6.18
C PRO A 47 -19.90 12.74 7.03
N LEU A 48 -18.84 13.36 6.51
CA LEU A 48 -18.22 14.51 7.15
C LEU A 48 -18.87 15.81 6.65
N PRO A 49 -18.99 16.83 7.50
CA PRO A 49 -19.58 18.12 7.10
C PRO A 49 -18.65 18.97 6.21
N PHE A 50 -17.44 18.50 5.96
CA PHE A 50 -16.43 19.16 5.12
C PHE A 50 -15.63 18.13 4.33
N ALA A 51 -15.07 18.55 3.20
CA ALA A 51 -14.11 17.74 2.47
C ALA A 51 -12.75 17.73 3.19
N VAL A 52 -12.09 16.58 3.23
CA VAL A 52 -10.84 16.37 3.96
C VAL A 52 -9.72 16.11 2.96
N ASN A 53 -8.63 16.88 3.04
CA ASN A 53 -7.42 16.59 2.30
C ASN A 53 -6.76 15.30 2.86
N CYS A 54 -6.52 14.31 1.99
CA CYS A 54 -5.93 13.03 2.39
C CYS A 54 -4.50 13.16 2.91
N GLU A 55 -3.71 14.12 2.42
CA GLU A 55 -2.34 14.35 2.89
C GLU A 55 -2.32 14.84 4.33
N GLU A 56 -3.24 15.73 4.69
CA GLU A 56 -3.38 16.25 6.05
C GLU A 56 -4.01 15.22 6.99
N ALA A 57 -4.99 14.45 6.50
CA ALA A 57 -5.67 13.43 7.29
C ALA A 57 -4.80 12.22 7.61
N TYR A 58 -3.93 11.82 6.69
CA TYR A 58 -3.14 10.59 6.84
C TYR A 58 -2.35 10.53 8.15
N PRO A 59 -1.50 11.50 8.52
CA PRO A 59 -0.76 11.43 9.78
C PRO A 59 -1.68 11.45 11.01
N LEU A 60 -2.85 12.09 10.92
CA LEU A 60 -3.82 12.16 12.02
C LEU A 60 -4.52 10.81 12.23
N LEU A 61 -4.91 10.14 11.16
CA LEU A 61 -5.64 8.88 11.24
C LEU A 61 -4.72 7.67 11.48
N THR A 62 -3.50 7.70 10.94
CA THR A 62 -2.61 6.54 10.92
C THR A 62 -1.43 6.64 11.87
N GLY A 63 -1.22 7.77 12.56
CA GLY A 63 -0.10 7.97 13.48
C GLY A 63 0.02 6.85 14.51
N GLY A 64 1.19 6.19 14.57
CA GLY A 64 1.48 5.08 15.48
C GLY A 64 0.86 3.73 15.10
N ALA A 65 0.17 3.62 13.96
CA ALA A 65 -0.31 2.33 13.46
C ALA A 65 0.82 1.52 12.84
N GLU A 66 0.82 0.21 13.08
CA GLU A 66 1.77 -0.71 12.45
C GLU A 66 1.47 -0.86 10.95
N TYR A 67 0.18 -0.92 10.60
CA TYR A 67 -0.28 -1.07 9.21
C TYR A 67 -1.29 0.01 8.86
N SER A 68 -1.07 0.64 7.73
CA SER A 68 -1.99 1.61 7.13
C SER A 68 -1.92 1.51 5.61
N PHE A 69 -2.93 2.03 4.93
CA PHE A 69 -2.94 2.11 3.48
C PHE A 69 -3.42 3.47 3.00
N TRP A 70 -2.95 3.85 1.85
CA TRP A 70 -3.42 5.02 1.12
C TRP A 70 -3.55 4.65 -0.36
N LEU A 71 -4.79 4.61 -0.83
CA LEU A 71 -5.11 4.45 -2.24
C LEU A 71 -5.42 5.84 -2.78
N ASP A 72 -4.49 6.39 -3.51
CA ASP A 72 -4.61 7.73 -4.06
C ASP A 72 -5.04 7.69 -5.53
N SER A 73 -5.90 8.63 -5.91
CA SER A 73 -6.42 8.81 -7.26
C SER A 73 -6.05 10.20 -7.77
N ALA A 74 -4.76 10.46 -7.94
CA ALA A 74 -4.23 11.77 -8.32
C ALA A 74 -4.59 12.22 -9.76
N ARG A 75 -5.16 11.36 -10.61
CA ARG A 75 -5.49 11.68 -11.99
C ARG A 75 -6.92 12.17 -12.13
N GLU A 76 -7.15 13.45 -11.89
CA GLU A 76 -8.48 14.10 -11.84
C GLU A 76 -9.33 13.88 -13.10
N GLU A 77 -8.72 13.78 -14.27
CA GLU A 77 -9.44 13.61 -15.56
C GLU A 77 -9.88 12.17 -15.86
N SER A 78 -9.44 11.19 -15.06
CA SER A 78 -9.78 9.79 -15.28
C SER A 78 -11.18 9.46 -14.73
N PRO A 79 -12.06 8.83 -15.51
CA PRO A 79 -13.34 8.35 -14.99
C PRO A 79 -13.21 7.30 -13.87
N MET A 80 -12.03 6.71 -13.72
CA MET A 80 -11.70 5.77 -12.65
C MET A 80 -11.18 6.46 -11.37
N SER A 81 -10.82 7.74 -11.46
CA SER A 81 -10.29 8.54 -10.36
C SER A 81 -11.43 9.18 -9.57
N VAL A 82 -12.29 8.37 -8.96
CA VAL A 82 -13.50 8.84 -8.27
C VAL A 82 -13.19 9.31 -6.87
N ALA A 83 -12.39 8.53 -6.13
CA ALA A 83 -12.12 8.76 -4.72
C ALA A 83 -10.74 8.25 -4.31
N SER A 84 -10.17 8.89 -3.29
CA SER A 84 -9.00 8.43 -2.56
C SER A 84 -9.40 7.85 -1.20
N TYR A 85 -8.60 6.92 -0.69
CA TYR A 85 -8.87 6.21 0.56
C TYR A 85 -7.65 6.23 1.46
N VAL A 86 -7.84 6.59 2.72
CA VAL A 86 -6.80 6.52 3.77
C VAL A 86 -7.31 5.62 4.89
N GLY A 87 -6.64 4.51 5.13
CA GLY A 87 -7.09 3.54 6.11
C GLY A 87 -6.03 3.08 7.08
N VAL A 88 -6.49 2.53 8.19
CA VAL A 88 -5.66 2.04 9.28
C VAL A 88 -6.16 0.67 9.73
N VAL A 89 -5.22 -0.22 10.03
CA VAL A 89 -5.54 -1.54 10.60
C VAL A 89 -5.56 -1.40 12.12
N PRO A 90 -6.68 -1.75 12.78
CA PRO A 90 -6.72 -1.82 14.24
C PRO A 90 -5.65 -2.77 14.79
N PRO A 91 -4.98 -2.47 15.92
CA PRO A 91 -3.92 -3.33 16.48
C PRO A 91 -4.36 -4.75 16.82
N GLN A 92 -5.68 -4.98 16.98
CA GLN A 92 -6.26 -6.30 17.27
C GLN A 92 -6.42 -7.18 16.03
N LEU A 93 -6.24 -6.61 14.84
CA LEU A 93 -6.35 -7.34 13.57
C LEU A 93 -4.97 -7.55 12.97
N SER A 94 -4.76 -8.73 12.43
CA SER A 94 -3.53 -9.06 11.71
C SER A 94 -3.79 -9.04 10.20
N PRO A 95 -2.83 -8.56 9.41
CA PRO A 95 -2.88 -8.74 7.96
C PRO A 95 -2.76 -10.23 7.59
N LEU A 96 -3.30 -10.58 6.44
CA LEU A 96 -2.96 -11.85 5.79
C LEU A 96 -1.60 -11.66 5.12
N ARG A 97 -0.62 -12.44 5.53
CA ARG A 97 0.76 -12.30 5.08
C ARG A 97 1.35 -13.66 4.75
N VAL A 98 1.94 -13.76 3.57
CA VAL A 98 2.74 -14.91 3.15
C VAL A 98 4.10 -14.39 2.71
N ASP A 99 5.13 -14.70 3.50
CA ASP A 99 6.50 -14.22 3.23
C ASP A 99 7.11 -14.93 2.02
N SER A 100 6.85 -16.24 1.87
CA SER A 100 7.27 -17.03 0.72
C SER A 100 6.18 -18.02 0.33
N ALA A 101 5.56 -17.80 -0.82
CA ALA A 101 4.57 -18.69 -1.39
C ALA A 101 5.15 -20.06 -1.72
N ARG A 102 6.44 -20.12 -2.12
CA ARG A 102 7.18 -21.36 -2.35
C ARG A 102 7.32 -22.17 -1.06
N ALA A 103 7.83 -21.56 0.01
CA ALA A 103 8.00 -22.24 1.29
C ALA A 103 6.66 -22.70 1.86
N ALA A 104 5.60 -21.91 1.73
CA ALA A 104 4.25 -22.29 2.13
C ALA A 104 3.76 -23.50 1.34
N ALA A 105 3.92 -23.51 0.03
CA ALA A 105 3.53 -24.64 -0.82
C ALA A 105 4.32 -25.92 -0.51
N GLU A 106 5.65 -25.83 -0.34
CA GLU A 106 6.52 -26.95 -0.02
C GLU A 106 6.23 -27.57 1.37
N SER A 107 5.79 -26.75 2.34
CA SER A 107 5.43 -27.20 3.69
C SER A 107 3.99 -27.69 3.83
N GLY A 108 3.19 -27.68 2.75
CA GLY A 108 1.76 -27.99 2.79
C GLY A 108 0.95 -26.89 3.49
N GLY A 109 1.47 -25.66 3.48
CA GLY A 109 0.79 -24.48 4.00
C GLY A 109 -0.43 -24.12 3.16
N GLU A 110 -1.24 -23.23 3.71
CA GLU A 110 -2.47 -22.80 3.08
C GLU A 110 -2.18 -21.88 1.86
N ASP A 111 -2.89 -22.11 0.77
CA ASP A 111 -2.83 -21.30 -0.44
C ASP A 111 -3.22 -19.84 -0.13
N PRO A 112 -2.39 -18.83 -0.46
CA PRO A 112 -2.67 -17.43 -0.18
C PRO A 112 -3.94 -16.93 -0.87
N PHE A 113 -4.35 -17.51 -1.99
CA PHE A 113 -5.60 -17.17 -2.68
C PHE A 113 -6.80 -17.70 -1.89
N ALA A 114 -6.74 -18.96 -1.43
CA ALA A 114 -7.77 -19.56 -0.59
C ALA A 114 -7.90 -18.84 0.77
N GLN A 115 -6.77 -18.43 1.37
CA GLN A 115 -6.77 -17.61 2.59
C GLN A 115 -7.54 -16.31 2.40
N LEU A 116 -7.24 -15.57 1.32
CA LEU A 116 -7.91 -14.31 1.03
C LEU A 116 -9.42 -14.54 0.75
N GLU A 117 -9.78 -15.55 -0.02
CA GLU A 117 -11.18 -15.88 -0.31
C GLU A 117 -11.96 -16.17 0.98
N ALA A 118 -11.43 -17.02 1.85
CA ALA A 118 -12.03 -17.34 3.13
C ALA A 118 -12.13 -16.12 4.06
N ALA A 119 -11.16 -15.23 4.03
CA ALA A 119 -11.17 -13.99 4.80
C ALA A 119 -12.20 -12.99 4.26
N LEU A 120 -12.28 -12.82 2.93
CA LEU A 120 -13.25 -11.96 2.27
C LEU A 120 -14.70 -12.39 2.54
N ALA A 121 -14.96 -13.69 2.66
CA ALA A 121 -16.28 -14.23 2.99
C ALA A 121 -16.76 -13.82 4.41
N ARG A 122 -15.83 -13.53 5.32
CA ARG A 122 -16.11 -13.15 6.71
C ARG A 122 -15.86 -11.66 7.01
N ALA A 123 -15.27 -10.93 6.07
CA ALA A 123 -14.89 -9.54 6.27
C ALA A 123 -16.12 -8.65 6.51
N PRO A 124 -16.08 -7.74 7.48
CA PRO A 124 -17.10 -6.71 7.65
C PRO A 124 -17.21 -5.84 6.40
N ARG A 125 -18.43 -5.43 6.07
CA ARG A 125 -18.70 -4.61 4.89
C ARG A 125 -19.75 -3.55 5.18
N VAL A 126 -19.75 -2.51 4.38
CA VAL A 126 -20.85 -1.53 4.34
C VAL A 126 -22.03 -2.16 3.59
N HIS A 127 -23.21 -2.13 4.22
CA HIS A 127 -24.43 -2.57 3.57
C HIS A 127 -24.77 -1.67 2.37
N PRO A 128 -25.28 -2.22 1.25
CA PRO A 128 -25.62 -1.41 0.08
C PRO A 128 -26.59 -0.27 0.36
N ASP A 129 -27.60 -0.51 1.21
CA ASP A 129 -28.59 0.49 1.58
C ASP A 129 -27.99 1.63 2.41
N THR A 130 -27.06 1.31 3.35
CA THR A 130 -26.29 2.29 4.11
C THR A 130 -25.44 3.15 3.19
N ALA A 131 -24.77 2.55 2.21
CA ALA A 131 -23.97 3.26 1.22
C ALA A 131 -24.84 4.21 0.37
N ALA A 132 -26.00 3.75 -0.07
CA ALA A 132 -26.94 4.57 -0.85
C ALA A 132 -27.52 5.73 -0.02
N ALA A 133 -27.94 5.46 1.21
CA ALA A 133 -28.55 6.46 2.10
C ALA A 133 -27.56 7.56 2.49
N THR A 134 -26.27 7.24 2.61
CA THR A 134 -25.21 8.20 2.97
C THR A 134 -24.54 8.85 1.77
N GLY A 135 -24.90 8.45 0.54
CA GLY A 135 -24.31 8.95 -0.70
C GLY A 135 -22.83 8.59 -0.84
N LEU A 136 -22.39 7.48 -0.21
CA LEU A 136 -21.02 6.99 -0.33
C LEU A 136 -20.71 6.61 -1.79
N PRO A 137 -19.65 7.13 -2.44
CA PRO A 137 -19.35 6.85 -3.84
C PRO A 137 -19.06 5.36 -4.08
N ALA A 138 -19.24 4.89 -5.31
CA ALA A 138 -18.86 3.52 -5.68
C ALA A 138 -17.36 3.27 -5.41
N GLY A 139 -17.01 2.06 -4.92
CA GLY A 139 -15.64 1.69 -4.61
C GLY A 139 -15.51 0.79 -3.40
N LEU A 140 -14.51 1.02 -2.55
CA LEU A 140 -14.22 0.20 -1.39
C LEU A 140 -15.38 0.18 -0.39
N ARG A 141 -15.81 -1.01 0.01
CA ARG A 141 -16.93 -1.26 0.94
C ARG A 141 -16.52 -2.10 2.14
N GLY A 142 -15.24 -2.14 2.48
CA GLY A 142 -14.64 -3.07 3.44
C GLY A 142 -13.91 -4.20 2.71
N GLY A 143 -13.56 -5.25 3.43
CA GLY A 143 -12.76 -6.36 2.90
C GLY A 143 -11.28 -6.15 3.12
N TYR A 144 -10.46 -6.25 2.09
CA TYR A 144 -9.01 -6.19 2.19
C TYR A 144 -8.40 -5.29 1.12
N VAL A 145 -7.28 -4.64 1.46
CA VAL A 145 -6.42 -3.87 0.55
C VAL A 145 -5.03 -4.47 0.60
N GLY A 146 -4.45 -4.79 -0.56
CA GLY A 146 -3.13 -5.41 -0.58
C GLY A 146 -2.69 -5.83 -1.96
N TYR A 147 -1.79 -6.82 -2.01
CA TYR A 147 -1.24 -7.32 -3.26
C TYR A 147 -0.87 -8.80 -3.17
N PHE A 148 -0.84 -9.42 -4.34
CA PHE A 148 -0.04 -10.61 -4.61
C PHE A 148 1.22 -10.18 -5.35
N GLY A 149 2.39 -10.50 -4.81
CA GLY A 149 3.66 -10.37 -5.51
C GLY A 149 3.75 -11.36 -6.68
N TYR A 150 4.66 -11.11 -7.58
CA TYR A 150 4.87 -11.98 -8.75
C TYR A 150 5.24 -13.41 -8.34
N GLU A 151 5.94 -13.58 -7.22
CA GLU A 151 6.37 -14.85 -6.66
C GLU A 151 5.22 -15.68 -6.07
N ALA A 152 4.05 -15.07 -5.80
CA ALA A 152 2.84 -15.78 -5.37
C ALA A 152 2.38 -16.82 -6.40
N ARG A 153 2.85 -16.72 -7.66
CA ARG A 153 2.67 -17.75 -8.71
C ARG A 153 3.18 -19.12 -8.29
N ALA A 154 4.12 -19.20 -7.36
CA ALA A 154 4.59 -20.48 -6.83
C ALA A 154 3.47 -21.31 -6.18
N ALA A 155 2.49 -20.67 -5.54
CA ALA A 155 1.31 -21.33 -5.01
C ALA A 155 0.39 -21.88 -6.11
N MET A 156 0.31 -21.18 -7.27
CA MET A 156 -0.45 -21.65 -8.43
C MET A 156 0.25 -22.80 -9.18
N GLY A 157 1.56 -22.94 -9.00
CA GLY A 157 2.39 -23.95 -9.64
C GLY A 157 2.39 -25.29 -8.92
N MET A 158 1.52 -25.49 -7.91
CA MET A 158 1.42 -26.75 -7.18
C MET A 158 0.28 -27.60 -7.76
N GLU A 159 0.61 -28.55 -8.58
CA GLU A 159 -0.35 -29.50 -9.12
C GLU A 159 -0.18 -30.84 -8.41
N HIS A 160 -1.24 -31.34 -7.75
CA HIS A 160 -1.24 -32.59 -6.99
C HIS A 160 -0.12 -32.69 -5.92
N GLY A 161 0.28 -31.54 -5.32
CA GLY A 161 1.33 -31.48 -4.31
C GLY A 161 2.76 -31.49 -4.87
N HIS A 162 2.93 -31.34 -6.19
CA HIS A 162 4.25 -31.28 -6.84
C HIS A 162 4.46 -29.94 -7.54
N PRO A 163 5.67 -29.33 -7.43
CA PRO A 163 5.98 -28.09 -8.13
C PRO A 163 5.91 -28.28 -9.64
N VAL A 164 5.18 -27.39 -10.32
CA VAL A 164 5.20 -27.34 -11.80
C VAL A 164 6.45 -26.59 -12.25
N PRO A 165 7.30 -27.18 -13.10
CA PRO A 165 8.49 -26.52 -13.62
C PRO A 165 8.15 -25.17 -14.27
N GLY A 166 8.93 -24.13 -13.97
CA GLY A 166 8.74 -22.77 -14.50
C GLY A 166 7.89 -21.84 -13.61
N TYR A 167 7.17 -22.37 -12.61
CA TYR A 167 6.45 -21.55 -11.64
C TYR A 167 7.29 -21.16 -10.41
N LEU A 168 8.40 -21.87 -10.18
CA LEU A 168 9.26 -21.55 -9.06
C LEU A 168 10.06 -20.27 -9.35
N PRO A 169 10.02 -19.27 -8.47
CA PRO A 169 10.83 -18.06 -8.62
C PRO A 169 12.32 -18.39 -8.50
N ALA A 170 13.14 -17.73 -9.33
CA ALA A 170 14.60 -17.88 -9.28
C ALA A 170 15.22 -17.08 -8.11
N HIS A 171 14.49 -16.11 -7.56
CA HIS A 171 14.95 -15.21 -6.51
C HIS A 171 13.92 -15.09 -5.41
N GLU A 172 14.36 -14.87 -4.18
CA GLU A 172 13.49 -14.49 -3.07
C GLU A 172 13.32 -12.96 -3.08
N ALA A 173 12.06 -12.52 -2.99
CA ALA A 173 11.76 -11.10 -2.85
C ALA A 173 12.08 -10.63 -1.42
N PRO A 174 12.55 -9.39 -1.23
CA PRO A 174 12.75 -8.81 0.10
C PRO A 174 11.42 -8.42 0.78
N THR A 175 10.31 -8.51 0.06
CA THR A 175 8.95 -8.21 0.51
C THR A 175 8.12 -9.49 0.55
N PRO A 176 7.05 -9.55 1.37
CA PRO A 176 6.14 -10.69 1.34
C PRO A 176 5.61 -10.96 -0.07
N ASP A 177 5.45 -12.24 -0.41
CA ASP A 177 4.82 -12.64 -1.68
C ASP A 177 3.31 -12.36 -1.70
N SER A 178 2.69 -12.20 -0.52
CA SER A 178 1.31 -11.76 -0.39
C SER A 178 1.13 -10.97 0.90
N LEU A 179 0.46 -9.82 0.81
CA LEU A 179 0.10 -8.99 1.97
C LEU A 179 -1.26 -8.35 1.74
N TRP A 180 -2.23 -8.61 2.64
CA TRP A 180 -3.58 -8.08 2.59
C TRP A 180 -3.99 -7.49 3.93
N LEU A 181 -4.26 -6.21 3.96
CA LEU A 181 -4.63 -5.41 5.12
C LEU A 181 -6.15 -5.37 5.27
N PRO A 182 -6.73 -5.68 6.45
CA PRO A 182 -8.16 -5.50 6.67
C PRO A 182 -8.58 -4.04 6.48
N ALA A 183 -9.49 -3.78 5.55
CA ALA A 183 -10.03 -2.44 5.27
C ALA A 183 -11.30 -2.22 6.10
N VAL A 184 -11.14 -1.95 7.39
CA VAL A 184 -12.24 -1.85 8.36
C VAL A 184 -12.37 -0.48 9.01
N ARG A 185 -11.36 0.41 8.88
CA ARG A 185 -11.36 1.80 9.36
C ARG A 185 -10.68 2.66 8.34
N TYR A 186 -11.41 3.53 7.67
CA TYR A 186 -10.83 4.38 6.61
C TYR A 186 -11.66 5.63 6.34
N LEU A 187 -10.96 6.66 5.84
CA LEU A 187 -11.52 7.85 5.21
C LEU A 187 -11.74 7.57 3.74
N VAL A 188 -12.84 8.04 3.20
CA VAL A 188 -13.13 8.13 1.77
C VAL A 188 -13.20 9.61 1.41
N HIS A 189 -12.43 10.03 0.42
CA HIS A 189 -12.47 11.38 -0.14
C HIS A 189 -12.89 11.29 -1.61
N GLU A 190 -14.09 11.74 -1.93
CA GLU A 190 -14.57 11.89 -3.31
C GLU A 190 -14.05 13.22 -3.87
N HIS A 191 -13.35 13.14 -5.00
CA HIS A 191 -12.79 14.31 -5.65
C HIS A 191 -13.88 15.24 -6.22
N ALA A 192 -13.60 16.53 -6.21
CA ALA A 192 -14.46 17.51 -6.88
C ALA A 192 -14.56 17.20 -8.38
N ARG A 193 -15.73 17.45 -8.95
CA ARG A 193 -16.00 17.29 -10.39
C ARG A 193 -16.78 18.48 -10.89
N PRO A 194 -16.83 18.73 -12.20
CA PRO A 194 -17.69 19.77 -12.76
C PRO A 194 -19.12 19.64 -12.24
N GLY A 195 -19.57 20.63 -11.47
CA GLY A 195 -20.89 20.68 -10.87
C GLY A 195 -21.09 19.94 -9.55
N ALA A 196 -20.06 19.32 -8.98
CA ALA A 196 -20.12 18.65 -7.68
C ALA A 196 -18.86 18.96 -6.84
N ALA A 197 -19.09 19.45 -5.62
CA ALA A 197 -18.00 19.68 -4.66
C ALA A 197 -17.43 18.36 -4.14
N ALA A 198 -16.16 18.39 -3.71
CA ALA A 198 -15.55 17.27 -3.00
C ALA A 198 -16.31 16.97 -1.71
N ARG A 199 -16.36 15.68 -1.33
CA ARG A 199 -17.02 15.20 -0.13
C ARG A 199 -16.18 14.13 0.55
N SER A 200 -16.38 13.96 1.86
CA SER A 200 -15.64 12.94 2.60
C SER A 200 -16.53 12.17 3.56
N TRP A 201 -16.15 10.91 3.82
CA TRP A 201 -16.82 10.00 4.73
C TRP A 201 -15.81 9.24 5.56
N LEU A 202 -16.19 8.89 6.78
CA LEU A 202 -15.52 7.87 7.57
C LEU A 202 -16.29 6.57 7.47
N VAL A 203 -15.56 5.47 7.34
CA VAL A 203 -16.10 4.11 7.31
C VAL A 203 -15.41 3.29 8.38
N GLY A 204 -16.18 2.63 9.26
CA GLY A 204 -15.60 1.84 10.34
C GLY A 204 -16.61 1.41 11.39
N ASP A 205 -16.15 1.18 12.60
CA ASP A 205 -16.99 1.04 13.77
C ASP A 205 -17.37 2.42 14.36
N GLU A 206 -18.49 2.47 15.10
CA GLU A 206 -19.07 3.73 15.61
C GLU A 206 -18.06 4.53 16.43
N SER A 207 -17.41 3.90 17.40
CA SER A 207 -16.49 4.59 18.31
C SER A 207 -15.28 5.19 17.61
N TRP A 208 -14.73 4.49 16.62
CA TRP A 208 -13.63 5.02 15.83
C TRP A 208 -14.08 6.16 14.93
N CYS A 209 -15.22 6.01 14.25
CA CYS A 209 -15.75 7.06 13.39
C CYS A 209 -16.03 8.36 14.17
N GLU A 210 -16.62 8.26 15.36
CA GLU A 210 -16.84 9.43 16.23
C GLU A 210 -15.54 10.10 16.67
N ALA A 211 -14.54 9.32 17.07
CA ALA A 211 -13.27 9.88 17.51
C ALA A 211 -12.49 10.49 16.33
N ALA A 212 -12.51 9.85 15.16
CA ALA A 212 -11.87 10.35 13.94
C ALA A 212 -12.53 11.65 13.47
N GLU A 213 -13.87 11.73 13.46
CA GLU A 213 -14.59 12.95 13.13
C GLU A 213 -14.21 14.11 14.07
N ARG A 214 -14.21 13.87 15.39
CA ARG A 214 -13.79 14.89 16.36
C ARG A 214 -12.36 15.37 16.13
N LEU A 215 -11.43 14.44 15.88
CA LEU A 215 -10.03 14.76 15.60
C LEU A 215 -9.88 15.61 14.34
N LEU A 216 -10.48 15.19 13.23
CA LEU A 216 -10.41 15.89 11.95
C LEU A 216 -11.10 17.26 12.05
N SER A 217 -12.26 17.36 12.71
CA SER A 217 -12.97 18.61 12.91
C SER A 217 -12.16 19.59 13.75
N THR A 218 -11.47 19.11 14.79
CA THR A 218 -10.68 19.98 15.67
C THR A 218 -9.43 20.52 14.98
N VAL A 219 -8.77 19.69 14.15
CA VAL A 219 -7.47 20.04 13.56
C VAL A 219 -7.65 20.72 12.20
N LEU A 220 -8.56 20.23 11.35
CA LEU A 220 -8.64 20.67 9.95
C LEU A 220 -9.75 21.72 9.72
N ALA A 221 -10.88 21.66 10.42
CA ALA A 221 -11.98 22.60 10.19
C ALA A 221 -11.61 24.07 10.38
N PRO A 222 -10.77 24.49 11.36
CA PRO A 222 -10.35 25.88 11.48
C PRO A 222 -9.56 26.39 10.28
N ALA A 223 -8.71 25.55 9.69
CA ALA A 223 -7.93 25.90 8.50
C ALA A 223 -8.83 26.08 7.26
N LEU A 224 -9.85 25.24 7.10
CA LEU A 224 -10.82 25.34 6.00
C LEU A 224 -11.68 26.59 6.08
N SER A 225 -12.01 27.07 7.28
CA SER A 225 -12.77 28.31 7.46
C SER A 225 -11.95 29.56 7.13
N ALA A 226 -10.64 29.51 7.30
CA ALA A 226 -9.73 30.61 6.99
C ALA A 226 -9.44 30.78 5.50
N VAL A 227 -9.56 29.69 4.71
CA VAL A 227 -9.32 29.70 3.26
C VAL A 227 -10.50 30.25 2.46
N GLY A 228 -11.70 30.28 3.05
CA GLY A 228 -12.93 30.78 2.37
C GLY A 228 -12.93 32.24 1.97
N GLU A 229 -11.97 33.06 2.40
CA GLU A 229 -11.88 34.49 2.04
C GLU A 229 -10.77 34.81 1.03
N SER A 230 -9.97 33.86 0.59
CA SER A 230 -8.86 34.10 -0.36
C SER A 230 -8.58 32.91 -1.29
N ALA A 231 -9.57 32.46 -2.02
CA ALA A 231 -9.35 31.49 -3.09
C ALA A 231 -8.91 32.20 -4.36
N SER A 232 -7.62 32.52 -4.45
CA SER A 232 -6.92 32.71 -5.72
C SER A 232 -6.27 31.38 -6.07
N ASP A 233 -6.79 30.74 -7.10
CA ASP A 233 -6.44 29.40 -7.64
C ASP A 233 -4.98 29.26 -8.16
N ASN A 234 -4.06 30.13 -7.76
CA ASN A 234 -2.68 30.16 -8.25
C ASN A 234 -1.64 30.38 -7.13
N ALA A 235 -1.86 29.88 -5.93
CA ALA A 235 -0.75 29.79 -5.00
C ALA A 235 0.21 28.69 -5.50
N PRO A 236 1.46 28.98 -5.86
CA PRO A 236 2.42 27.93 -6.22
C PRO A 236 2.53 27.02 -5.01
N VAL A 237 2.20 25.73 -5.21
CA VAL A 237 2.53 24.69 -4.26
C VAL A 237 4.01 24.87 -3.95
N ASN A 238 4.32 25.26 -2.72
CA ASN A 238 5.68 25.45 -2.26
C ASN A 238 6.33 24.07 -2.18
N THR A 239 6.62 23.49 -3.35
CA THR A 239 7.40 22.27 -3.46
C THR A 239 8.77 22.62 -2.88
N PRO A 240 9.21 22.03 -1.76
CA PRO A 240 10.54 22.31 -1.25
C PRO A 240 11.52 22.01 -2.39
N GLU A 241 12.21 23.06 -2.82
CA GLU A 241 13.21 22.98 -3.87
C GLU A 241 14.22 21.91 -3.45
N LEU A 242 14.32 20.86 -4.26
CA LEU A 242 15.35 19.83 -4.05
C LEU A 242 16.70 20.51 -4.24
N THR A 243 17.33 20.92 -3.17
CA THR A 243 18.63 21.59 -3.16
C THR A 243 19.74 20.74 -3.76
N GLU A 244 19.54 19.44 -3.90
CA GLU A 244 20.44 18.55 -4.65
C GLU A 244 19.64 17.47 -5.40
N PRO A 245 19.97 17.19 -6.67
CA PRO A 245 19.38 16.08 -7.39
C PRO A 245 19.70 14.76 -6.65
N LEU A 246 18.69 13.91 -6.47
CA LEU A 246 18.89 12.55 -6.00
C LEU A 246 19.64 11.79 -7.11
N LEU A 247 20.95 11.67 -6.99
CA LEU A 247 21.75 10.84 -7.86
C LEU A 247 21.59 9.39 -7.42
N PHE A 248 20.86 8.63 -8.20
CA PHE A 248 20.79 7.18 -8.05
C PHE A 248 21.97 6.54 -8.78
N PRO A 249 22.71 5.60 -8.18
CA PRO A 249 23.75 4.87 -8.90
C PRO A 249 23.11 4.14 -10.08
N ALA A 250 23.49 4.52 -11.27
CA ALA A 250 23.07 3.80 -12.48
C ALA A 250 23.75 2.42 -12.52
N PRO A 251 23.10 1.40 -13.07
CA PRO A 251 23.79 0.15 -13.38
C PRO A 251 24.98 0.42 -14.30
N ALA A 252 26.06 -0.37 -14.17
CA ALA A 252 27.22 -0.23 -15.03
C ALA A 252 26.80 -0.30 -16.50
N ALA A 253 27.15 0.71 -17.29
CA ALA A 253 26.67 0.85 -18.67
C ALA A 253 26.95 -0.40 -19.52
N GLU A 254 28.13 -1.03 -19.35
CA GLU A 254 28.49 -2.26 -20.05
C GLU A 254 27.55 -3.43 -19.70
N ALA A 255 27.28 -3.65 -18.42
CA ALA A 255 26.39 -4.71 -17.97
C ALA A 255 24.95 -4.51 -18.50
N TYR A 256 24.48 -3.27 -18.54
CA TYR A 256 23.18 -2.95 -19.11
C TYR A 256 23.15 -3.21 -20.62
N MET A 257 24.18 -2.78 -21.34
CA MET A 257 24.30 -3.00 -22.80
C MET A 257 24.38 -4.50 -23.15
N ASP A 258 25.05 -5.30 -22.34
CA ASP A 258 25.13 -6.76 -22.54
C ASP A 258 23.80 -7.44 -22.27
N ALA A 259 23.06 -6.97 -21.26
CA ALA A 259 21.69 -7.45 -21.01
C ALA A 259 20.74 -7.11 -22.19
N VAL A 260 20.86 -5.90 -22.76
CA VAL A 260 20.11 -5.52 -23.98
C VAL A 260 20.44 -6.45 -25.16
N ARG A 261 21.74 -6.70 -25.43
CA ARG A 261 22.17 -7.60 -26.52
C ARG A 261 21.67 -9.03 -26.31
N THR A 262 21.70 -9.51 -25.06
CA THR A 262 21.18 -10.82 -24.70
C THR A 262 19.68 -10.89 -24.96
N SER A 263 18.91 -9.90 -24.50
CA SER A 263 17.47 -9.82 -24.75
C SER A 263 17.12 -9.81 -26.24
N GLN A 264 17.86 -9.03 -27.03
CA GLN A 264 17.68 -9.00 -28.51
C GLN A 264 17.96 -10.35 -29.14
N ARG A 265 18.96 -11.10 -28.69
CA ARG A 265 19.28 -12.44 -29.18
C ARG A 265 18.15 -13.42 -28.81
N GLU A 266 17.64 -13.42 -27.58
CA GLU A 266 16.52 -14.28 -27.17
C GLU A 266 15.25 -14.03 -27.99
N ILE A 267 14.98 -12.78 -28.37
CA ILE A 267 13.88 -12.40 -29.22
C ILE A 267 14.14 -12.92 -30.67
N TYR A 268 15.36 -12.73 -31.18
CA TYR A 268 15.73 -13.16 -32.54
C TYR A 268 15.68 -14.69 -32.73
N GLU A 269 16.07 -15.43 -31.66
CA GLU A 269 16.04 -16.90 -31.64
C GLU A 269 14.61 -17.46 -31.40
N GLY A 270 13.63 -16.58 -31.16
CA GLY A 270 12.23 -16.98 -30.93
C GLY A 270 11.95 -17.54 -29.54
N ASN A 271 12.89 -17.41 -28.61
CA ASN A 271 12.72 -17.83 -27.21
C ASN A 271 11.77 -16.91 -26.43
N SER A 272 11.65 -15.64 -26.86
CA SER A 272 10.70 -14.66 -26.35
C SER A 272 10.25 -13.73 -27.47
N TYR A 273 9.03 -13.19 -27.39
CA TYR A 273 8.59 -12.15 -28.32
C TYR A 273 8.80 -10.74 -27.76
N GLU A 274 8.95 -10.61 -26.44
CA GLU A 274 9.17 -9.36 -25.72
C GLU A 274 9.99 -9.63 -24.46
N VAL A 275 10.89 -8.72 -24.11
CA VAL A 275 11.68 -8.75 -22.88
C VAL A 275 11.63 -7.39 -22.21
N CYS A 276 11.08 -7.32 -20.99
CA CYS A 276 11.12 -6.13 -20.14
C CYS A 276 12.40 -6.15 -19.28
N LEU A 277 13.41 -5.41 -19.72
CA LEU A 277 14.67 -5.28 -19.00
C LEU A 277 14.51 -4.28 -17.86
N THR A 278 14.72 -4.72 -16.62
CA THR A 278 14.62 -3.89 -15.42
C THR A 278 15.95 -3.80 -14.70
N ALA A 279 16.16 -2.70 -13.97
CA ALA A 279 17.31 -2.52 -13.11
C ALA A 279 16.86 -2.03 -11.73
N GLN A 280 17.50 -2.55 -10.68
CA GLN A 280 17.25 -2.11 -9.31
C GLN A 280 18.26 -1.04 -8.91
N THR A 281 17.77 0.11 -8.49
CA THR A 281 18.58 1.16 -7.88
C THR A 281 18.33 1.19 -6.38
N ARG A 282 19.39 1.12 -5.58
CA ARG A 282 19.33 1.19 -4.11
C ARG A 282 19.86 2.52 -3.63
N THR A 283 19.22 3.12 -2.63
CA THR A 283 19.68 4.34 -1.98
C THR A 283 19.85 4.10 -0.49
N ASP A 284 20.97 4.55 0.07
CA ASP A 284 21.28 4.45 1.50
C ASP A 284 20.75 5.63 2.31
N ARG A 285 20.08 6.58 1.67
CA ARG A 285 19.54 7.77 2.36
C ARG A 285 18.31 7.41 3.20
N ARG A 286 18.54 6.85 4.38
CA ARG A 286 17.50 6.54 5.38
C ARG A 286 16.77 7.77 5.92
N HIS A 287 17.31 8.98 5.80
CA HIS A 287 16.79 10.17 6.49
C HIS A 287 15.96 11.15 5.65
N GLN A 288 15.99 11.08 4.32
CA GLN A 288 15.23 12.03 3.47
C GLN A 288 13.96 11.46 2.85
N LEU A 289 13.77 10.14 2.84
CA LEU A 289 12.55 9.51 2.29
C LEU A 289 11.40 9.42 3.30
N MET A 290 11.62 9.69 4.59
CA MET A 290 10.56 9.67 5.60
C MET A 290 9.52 10.79 5.44
N HIS A 291 9.78 11.80 4.63
CA HIS A 291 8.85 12.90 4.38
C HIS A 291 8.33 12.97 2.94
N ARG A 292 8.71 12.03 2.07
CA ARG A 292 8.14 11.92 0.73
C ARG A 292 7.49 10.57 0.57
N ARG A 293 6.18 10.58 0.60
CA ARG A 293 5.32 9.46 0.27
C ARG A 293 5.48 9.18 -1.22
N ILE A 294 5.84 7.96 -1.56
CA ILE A 294 5.67 7.46 -2.92
C ILE A 294 4.21 7.03 -2.99
N ALA A 295 3.38 7.83 -3.66
CA ALA A 295 2.09 7.36 -4.14
C ALA A 295 2.37 6.32 -5.22
N LEU A 296 1.89 5.10 -5.03
CA LEU A 296 1.87 4.05 -6.04
C LEU A 296 0.60 4.16 -6.86
#